data_3bd6a389936acdbddef21a5c8b6dc76f
#
_entry.id   3bd6a389936acdbddef21a5c8b6dc76f
#
_cell.length_a   1.000
_cell.length_b   1.000
_cell.length_c   1.000
_cell.angle_alpha   90.00
_cell.angle_beta   90.00
_cell.angle_gamma   90.00
#
_symmetry.space_group_name_H-M   'P 1'
#
loop_
_entity.id
_entity.type
_entity.pdbx_description
1 polymer ?
#
loop_
_entity_poly.entity_id
_entity_poly.type
_entity_poly.pdbx_seq_one_letter_code
_entity_poly.pdbx_strand_id
1 'polypeptide(L)' 'MNKTNPLSSLYTKEIALLELQDFMFDTMLPADDCVDWFCDRFDVNATDDVIDFVVDAHFAFHGK' A
#
# COMPACT_ATOMS: atom_id res chain seq x y z
N MET A 1 -2.40 4.65 19.40
CA MET A 1 -1.23 4.18 18.68
C MET A 1 -0.86 5.15 17.58
N ASN A 2 0.40 5.40 17.40
CA ASN A 2 0.84 6.39 16.41
C ASN A 2 0.97 5.79 15.03
N LYS A 3 0.63 6.60 14.04
CA LYS A 3 0.85 6.23 12.65
C LYS A 3 2.23 6.67 12.20
N THR A 4 3.24 6.25 12.92
CA THR A 4 4.58 6.77 12.70
C THR A 4 5.43 5.92 11.80
N ASN A 5 5.19 4.64 11.77
CA ASN A 5 6.03 3.75 10.99
C ASN A 5 5.14 2.77 10.24
N PRO A 6 4.80 3.09 9.01
CA PRO A 6 3.78 2.35 8.28
C PRO A 6 4.09 0.88 8.03
N LEU A 7 5.35 0.54 7.92
CA LEU A 7 5.72 -0.81 7.51
C LEU A 7 6.57 -1.52 8.54
N SER A 8 6.30 -1.26 9.82
CA SER A 8 7.03 -1.93 10.90
C SER A 8 6.06 -2.37 11.97
N SER A 9 6.52 -2.88 13.01
CA SER A 9 5.84 -3.34 14.21
C SER A 9 4.75 -4.41 13.99
N LEU A 10 3.66 -4.11 13.32
CA LEU A 10 2.55 -5.06 13.25
C LEU A 10 2.54 -5.92 11.98
N TYR A 11 3.26 -5.50 10.98
CA TYR A 11 3.28 -6.23 9.72
C TYR A 11 4.55 -5.91 8.96
N THR A 12 4.88 -6.78 8.04
CA THR A 12 6.07 -6.62 7.21
C THR A 12 5.68 -6.05 5.84
N LYS A 13 6.68 -5.61 5.11
CA LYS A 13 6.46 -5.15 3.75
C LYS A 13 5.90 -6.27 2.88
N GLU A 14 6.30 -7.49 3.14
CA GLU A 14 5.81 -8.62 2.36
C GLU A 14 4.33 -8.82 2.54
N ILE A 15 3.85 -8.78 3.78
CA ILE A 15 2.43 -8.92 4.06
C ILE A 15 1.66 -7.77 3.44
N ALA A 16 2.15 -6.55 3.62
CA ALA A 16 1.49 -5.38 3.07
C ALA A 16 1.41 -5.46 1.55
N LEU A 17 2.48 -5.91 0.92
CA LEU A 17 2.51 -6.04 -0.55
C LEU A 17 1.50 -7.07 -1.03
N LEU A 18 1.41 -8.20 -0.34
CA LEU A 18 0.47 -9.25 -0.73
C LEU A 18 -0.97 -8.75 -0.65
N GLU A 19 -1.31 -8.06 0.44
CA GLU A 19 -2.66 -7.52 0.57
C GLU A 19 -2.95 -6.45 -0.47
N LEU A 20 -1.96 -5.61 -0.75
CA LEU A 20 -2.11 -4.58 -1.74
C LEU A 20 -2.32 -5.17 -3.14
N GLN A 21 -1.55 -6.18 -3.48
CA GLN A 21 -1.70 -6.85 -4.77
C GLN A 21 -3.07 -7.49 -4.91
N ASP A 22 -3.54 -8.09 -3.84
CA ASP A 22 -4.86 -8.71 -3.82
C ASP A 22 -5.95 -7.66 -4.06
N PHE A 23 -5.82 -6.52 -3.40
CA PHE A 23 -6.74 -5.41 -3.58
C PHE A 23 -6.72 -4.88 -5.01
N MET A 24 -5.52 -4.70 -5.56
CA MET A 24 -5.38 -4.20 -6.93
C MET A 24 -5.97 -5.16 -7.95
N PHE A 25 -5.76 -6.45 -7.72
CA PHE A 25 -6.31 -7.46 -8.62
C PHE A 25 -7.83 -7.45 -8.60
N ASP A 26 -8.38 -7.24 -7.42
CA ASP A 26 -9.83 -7.31 -7.19
C ASP A 26 -10.56 -6.07 -7.70
N THR A 27 -9.95 -4.91 -7.55
CA THR A 27 -10.65 -3.63 -7.81
C THR A 27 -10.19 -2.93 -9.07
N MET A 28 -8.96 -3.16 -9.48
CA MET A 28 -8.39 -2.51 -10.67
C MET A 28 -8.41 -0.99 -10.58
N LEU A 29 -8.26 -0.47 -9.38
CA LEU A 29 -8.28 0.97 -9.16
C LEU A 29 -6.93 1.62 -9.49
N PRO A 30 -6.93 2.93 -9.78
CA PRO A 30 -5.68 3.64 -10.03
C PRO A 30 -4.83 3.78 -8.77
N ALA A 31 -3.57 4.18 -8.96
CA ALA A 31 -2.61 4.25 -7.87
C ALA A 31 -3.09 5.14 -6.72
N ASP A 32 -3.70 6.28 -7.04
CA ASP A 32 -4.19 7.21 -6.01
C ASP A 32 -5.17 6.53 -5.07
N ASP A 33 -6.10 5.78 -5.63
CA ASP A 33 -7.09 5.07 -4.84
C ASP A 33 -6.44 3.96 -4.03
N CYS A 34 -5.40 3.33 -4.58
CA CYS A 34 -4.66 2.31 -3.86
C CYS A 34 -3.94 2.90 -2.65
N VAL A 35 -3.40 4.11 -2.78
CA VAL A 35 -2.75 4.79 -1.65
C VAL A 35 -3.78 5.04 -0.54
N ASP A 36 -4.94 5.55 -0.91
CA ASP A 36 -6.00 5.81 0.07
C ASP A 36 -6.41 4.52 0.78
N TRP A 37 -6.63 3.47 0.02
CA TRP A 37 -6.98 2.18 0.60
C TRP A 37 -5.89 1.67 1.54
N PHE A 38 -4.64 1.77 1.11
CA PHE A 38 -3.52 1.29 1.89
C PHE A 38 -3.43 2.02 3.23
N CYS A 39 -3.55 3.33 3.19
CA CYS A 39 -3.47 4.13 4.40
C CYS A 39 -4.59 3.77 5.37
N ASP A 40 -5.78 3.55 4.85
CA ASP A 40 -6.92 3.18 5.67
C ASP A 40 -6.77 1.76 6.23
N ARG A 41 -6.33 0.85 5.39
CA ARG A 41 -6.22 -0.56 5.76
C ARG A 41 -5.19 -0.80 6.85
N PHE A 42 -4.07 -0.11 6.77
CA PHE A 42 -2.96 -0.30 7.70
C PHE A 42 -2.85 0.81 8.74
N ASP A 43 -3.76 1.75 8.71
CA ASP A 43 -3.80 2.86 9.67
C ASP A 43 -2.49 3.64 9.68
N VAL A 44 -2.07 4.06 8.51
CA VAL A 44 -0.84 4.82 8.34
C VAL A 44 -1.10 6.11 7.60
N ASN A 45 -0.16 7.04 7.68
CA ASN A 45 -0.25 8.29 6.95
C ASN A 45 0.31 8.13 5.55
N ALA A 46 -0.16 8.96 4.63
CA ALA A 46 0.31 8.96 3.25
C ALA A 46 1.62 9.73 3.14
N THR A 47 2.66 9.19 3.73
CA THR A 47 3.99 9.76 3.64
C THR A 47 4.62 9.40 2.31
N ASP A 48 5.74 10.06 1.99
CA ASP A 48 6.46 9.76 0.75
C ASP A 48 6.83 8.29 0.66
N ASP A 49 7.24 7.70 1.77
CA ASP A 49 7.60 6.28 1.80
C ASP A 49 6.41 5.40 1.44
N VAL A 50 5.25 5.70 2.00
CA VAL A 50 4.03 4.93 1.74
C VAL A 50 3.60 5.12 0.30
N ILE A 51 3.60 6.36 -0.17
CA ILE A 51 3.19 6.65 -1.55
C ILE A 51 4.12 5.94 -2.51
N ASP A 52 5.43 6.02 -2.30
CA ASP A 52 6.40 5.35 -3.16
C ASP A 52 6.17 3.85 -3.17
N PHE A 53 5.94 3.27 -1.99
CA PHE A 53 5.71 1.83 -1.90
C PHE A 53 4.48 1.41 -2.70
N VAL A 54 3.38 2.12 -2.53
CA VAL A 54 2.13 1.77 -3.20
C VAL A 54 2.23 2.02 -4.70
N VAL A 55 2.77 3.16 -5.09
CA VAL A 55 2.89 3.50 -6.51
C VAL A 55 3.82 2.52 -7.21
N ASP A 56 4.92 2.17 -6.57
CA ASP A 56 5.88 1.23 -7.14
C ASP A 56 5.23 -0.16 -7.31
N ALA A 57 4.49 -0.60 -6.31
CA ALA A 57 3.79 -1.88 -6.38
C ALA A 57 2.72 -1.85 -7.48
N HIS A 58 1.99 -0.74 -7.57
CA HIS A 58 0.96 -0.59 -8.59
C HIS A 58 1.58 -0.65 -9.99
N PHE A 59 2.68 0.04 -10.18
CA PHE A 59 3.36 0.05 -11.46
C PHE A 59 3.87 -1.34 -11.83
N ALA A 60 4.46 -2.04 -10.87
CA ALA A 60 4.96 -3.39 -11.11
C ALA A 60 3.81 -4.34 -11.44
N PHE A 61 2.67 -4.18 -10.76
CA PHE A 61 1.52 -5.04 -10.96
C PHE A 61 0.93 -4.85 -12.36
N HIS A 62 0.80 -3.61 -12.79
CA HIS A 62 0.16 -3.30 -14.08
C HIS A 62 1.14 -3.22 -15.24
N GLY A 63 2.42 -3.22 -14.94
CA GLY A 63 3.45 -3.13 -15.95
C GLY A 63 3.85 -4.44 -16.60
N LYS A 64 3.22 -5.49 -16.21
CA LYS A 64 3.56 -6.82 -16.72
C LYS A 64 2.95 -7.15 -18.04
#